data_4cdecdc84cf27591f89fbe0772095588
#
_entry.id   4cdecdc84cf27591f89fbe0772095588
#
_cell.length_a   1.000
_cell.length_b   1.000
_cell.length_c   1.000
_cell.angle_alpha   90.00
_cell.angle_beta   90.00
_cell.angle_gamma   90.00
#
_symmetry.space_group_name_H-M   'P 1'
#
loop_
_entity.id
_entity.type
_entity.pdbx_description
1 polymer ?
#
loop_
_entity_poly.entity_id
_entity_poly.type
_entity_poly.pdbx_seq_one_letter_code
_entity_poly.pdbx_strand_id
1 'polypeptide(L)'
;MRIAVIVLDGAGVGELPDAHLFGDEGSATLQNTAEYLGGLNLPNLEKLGLGNIVPIKGVPPAGNPLASYGKMAERSSAKDTTVGHWELMGVIKRKPFPTYPNGFPEEIIEPFKKAIKRDILGNIPASGTEIIKMLGEEHMRTGYPIVYTSADSVFQIAAHEETIPPEELYKMCKIARRILKGKHAVGRVIARPFLGKPGSFYRTERRKDFSLPPPRPTILDIAKKAGYTTIAIGKVYDIFDGKGFTHHIPSGSNRETMDKIIEALKQDWDGILLANLVDFDMLYGHRNDPIGFANALKEFDDFLPTLLEAIGDDILFITADHGCDPTTPSTDHSREYVPILFYQRKRESHPLGTRKTFADLAGTIALLLNLPLPTRCTPFL
;
A
#
# COMPACT_ATOMS: atom_id res chain seq x y z
N MET A 1 16.55 7.44 -18.97
CA MET A 1 15.24 6.72 -19.09
C MET A 1 14.55 6.75 -17.75
N ARG A 2 13.34 7.29 -17.70
CA ARG A 2 12.49 7.32 -16.51
C ARG A 2 11.45 6.20 -16.58
N ILE A 3 11.21 5.56 -15.45
CA ILE A 3 10.18 4.52 -15.30
C ILE A 3 9.25 4.97 -14.19
N ALA A 4 8.01 5.29 -14.53
CA ALA A 4 6.97 5.62 -13.57
C ALA A 4 6.11 4.37 -13.28
N VAL A 5 5.95 4.03 -12.01
CA VAL A 5 5.04 2.99 -11.51
C VAL A 5 3.97 3.65 -10.68
N ILE A 6 2.74 3.58 -11.12
CA ILE A 6 1.58 4.14 -10.42
C ILE A 6 0.73 3.00 -9.91
N VAL A 7 0.54 2.96 -8.61
CA VAL A 7 -0.27 1.97 -7.91
C VAL A 7 -1.61 2.59 -7.55
N LEU A 8 -2.70 2.00 -8.06
CA LEU A 8 -4.07 2.28 -7.65
C LEU A 8 -4.38 1.40 -6.43
N ASP A 9 -4.23 1.94 -5.22
CA ASP A 9 -4.30 1.18 -3.96
C ASP A 9 -5.62 0.40 -3.86
N GLY A 10 -5.54 -0.93 -3.84
CA GLY A 10 -6.71 -1.79 -3.72
C GLY A 10 -7.55 -2.01 -4.99
N ALA A 11 -7.09 -1.61 -6.19
CA ALA A 11 -7.84 -1.76 -7.44
C ALA A 11 -7.65 -3.17 -8.07
N GLY A 12 -8.17 -4.21 -7.41
CA GLY A 12 -8.13 -5.59 -7.87
C GLY A 12 -9.02 -5.87 -9.09
N VAL A 13 -8.75 -7.00 -9.77
CA VAL A 13 -9.44 -7.45 -11.00
C VAL A 13 -9.89 -8.92 -10.93
N GLY A 14 -10.47 -9.30 -9.81
CA GLY A 14 -11.05 -10.62 -9.59
C GLY A 14 -10.24 -11.51 -8.65
N GLU A 15 -10.95 -12.38 -7.95
CA GLU A 15 -10.41 -13.25 -6.89
C GLU A 15 -9.25 -14.13 -7.35
N LEU A 16 -8.26 -14.31 -6.49
CA LEU A 16 -7.22 -15.31 -6.65
C LEU A 16 -7.76 -16.73 -6.33
N PRO A 17 -7.16 -17.80 -6.86
CA PRO A 17 -7.59 -19.17 -6.59
C PRO A 17 -7.58 -19.56 -5.10
N ASP A 18 -6.80 -18.86 -4.28
CA ASP A 18 -6.71 -19.05 -2.84
C ASP A 18 -7.55 -18.04 -2.02
N ALA A 19 -8.41 -17.25 -2.66
CA ALA A 19 -9.26 -16.24 -2.00
C ALA A 19 -10.12 -16.85 -0.88
N HIS A 20 -10.59 -18.10 -1.05
CA HIS A 20 -11.36 -18.83 -0.04
C HIS A 20 -10.60 -19.00 1.29
N LEU A 21 -9.26 -19.03 1.28
CA LEU A 21 -8.46 -19.10 2.51
C LEU A 21 -8.47 -17.79 3.29
N PHE A 22 -8.88 -16.71 2.65
CA PHE A 22 -8.95 -15.36 3.22
C PHE A 22 -10.38 -14.87 3.46
N GLY A 23 -11.38 -15.67 3.05
CA GLY A 23 -12.80 -15.29 3.12
C GLY A 23 -13.20 -14.25 2.06
N ASP A 24 -12.47 -14.19 0.95
CA ASP A 24 -12.62 -13.17 -0.09
C ASP A 24 -13.24 -13.74 -1.39
N GLU A 25 -13.95 -14.85 -1.30
CA GLU A 25 -14.66 -15.46 -2.43
C GLU A 25 -15.64 -14.48 -3.05
N GLY A 26 -15.63 -14.38 -4.36
CA GLY A 26 -16.48 -13.46 -5.13
C GLY A 26 -15.96 -12.01 -5.16
N SER A 27 -14.82 -11.70 -4.56
CA SER A 27 -14.23 -10.37 -4.65
C SER A 27 -13.72 -10.09 -6.08
N ALA A 28 -14.07 -8.92 -6.59
CA ALA A 28 -13.67 -8.46 -7.93
C ALA A 28 -13.82 -6.93 -7.98
N THR A 29 -12.92 -6.22 -7.34
CA THR A 29 -13.05 -4.79 -7.02
C THR A 29 -13.56 -3.96 -8.21
N LEU A 30 -12.88 -4.00 -9.36
CA LEU A 30 -13.28 -3.18 -10.52
C LEU A 30 -14.58 -3.68 -11.16
N GLN A 31 -14.74 -5.00 -11.31
CA GLN A 31 -15.93 -5.57 -11.93
C GLN A 31 -17.18 -5.36 -11.07
N ASN A 32 -17.10 -5.63 -9.77
CA ASN A 32 -18.20 -5.49 -8.84
C ASN A 32 -18.60 -4.02 -8.66
N THR A 33 -17.62 -3.10 -8.60
CA THR A 33 -17.90 -1.66 -8.61
C THR A 33 -18.65 -1.24 -9.90
N ALA A 34 -18.23 -1.77 -11.05
CA ALA A 34 -18.90 -1.51 -12.33
C ALA A 34 -20.33 -2.06 -12.37
N GLU A 35 -20.54 -3.28 -11.86
CA GLU A 35 -21.89 -3.87 -11.79
C GLU A 35 -22.79 -3.09 -10.85
N TYR A 36 -22.31 -2.69 -9.68
CA TYR A 36 -23.06 -1.90 -8.70
C TYR A 36 -23.58 -0.58 -9.28
N LEU A 37 -22.79 0.08 -10.13
CA LEU A 37 -23.13 1.37 -10.75
C LEU A 37 -23.84 1.23 -12.10
N GLY A 38 -24.02 0.01 -12.63
CA GLY A 38 -24.59 -0.20 -13.95
C GLY A 38 -23.62 0.08 -15.11
N GLY A 39 -22.33 0.30 -14.80
CA GLY A 39 -21.23 0.50 -15.74
C GLY A 39 -20.29 1.63 -15.33
N LEU A 40 -19.00 1.50 -15.67
CA LEU A 40 -18.01 2.55 -15.52
C LEU A 40 -17.75 3.24 -16.87
N ASN A 41 -17.45 4.54 -16.85
CA ASN A 41 -17.06 5.30 -18.04
C ASN A 41 -15.61 5.77 -17.87
N LEU A 42 -14.68 4.99 -18.40
CA LEU A 42 -13.21 5.18 -18.25
C LEU A 42 -12.53 5.15 -19.64
N PRO A 43 -12.79 6.14 -20.50
CA PRO A 43 -12.39 6.08 -21.91
C PRO A 43 -10.88 6.08 -22.15
N ASN A 44 -10.08 6.57 -21.22
CA ASN A 44 -8.62 6.60 -21.34
C ASN A 44 -7.99 5.29 -20.84
N LEU A 45 -8.48 4.70 -19.75
CA LEU A 45 -8.12 3.36 -19.31
C LEU A 45 -8.58 2.28 -20.30
N GLU A 46 -9.74 2.46 -20.93
CA GLU A 46 -10.20 1.63 -22.06
C GLU A 46 -9.16 1.65 -23.20
N LYS A 47 -8.74 2.85 -23.67
CA LYS A 47 -7.71 2.99 -24.71
C LYS A 47 -6.37 2.36 -24.31
N LEU A 48 -6.02 2.36 -23.03
CA LEU A 48 -4.83 1.68 -22.53
C LEU A 48 -5.00 0.14 -22.50
N GLY A 49 -6.22 -0.38 -22.57
CA GLY A 49 -6.49 -1.81 -22.62
C GLY A 49 -6.97 -2.41 -21.30
N LEU A 50 -7.52 -1.62 -20.37
CA LEU A 50 -8.08 -2.15 -19.12
C LEU A 50 -9.17 -3.19 -19.39
N GLY A 51 -10.12 -2.92 -20.30
CA GLY A 51 -11.16 -3.84 -20.69
C GLY A 51 -10.69 -5.12 -21.43
N ASN A 52 -9.42 -5.14 -21.87
CA ASN A 52 -8.81 -6.32 -22.47
C ASN A 52 -8.26 -7.31 -21.41
N ILE A 53 -8.14 -6.88 -20.15
CA ILE A 53 -7.62 -7.71 -19.04
C ILE A 53 -8.72 -8.65 -18.53
N VAL A 54 -9.86 -8.07 -18.19
CA VAL A 54 -11.07 -8.76 -17.70
C VAL A 54 -12.30 -7.98 -18.18
N PRO A 55 -13.46 -8.64 -18.34
CA PRO A 55 -14.72 -7.92 -18.65
C PRO A 55 -15.07 -6.95 -17.50
N ILE A 56 -15.23 -5.67 -17.82
CA ILE A 56 -15.69 -4.63 -16.90
C ILE A 56 -16.83 -3.89 -17.58
N LYS A 57 -17.99 -3.87 -16.95
CA LYS A 57 -19.19 -3.23 -17.49
C LYS A 57 -18.93 -1.73 -17.75
N GLY A 58 -19.18 -1.30 -18.97
CA GLY A 58 -18.93 0.09 -19.41
C GLY A 58 -17.50 0.39 -19.83
N VAL A 59 -16.58 -0.60 -19.75
CA VAL A 59 -15.19 -0.49 -20.25
C VAL A 59 -14.92 -1.62 -21.24
N PRO A 60 -15.32 -1.47 -22.51
CA PRO A 60 -15.13 -2.53 -23.51
C PRO A 60 -13.64 -2.74 -23.83
N PRO A 61 -13.28 -3.91 -24.38
CA PRO A 61 -11.93 -4.14 -24.85
C PRO A 61 -11.59 -3.22 -26.06
N ALA A 62 -10.43 -2.57 -25.98
CA ALA A 62 -9.90 -1.78 -27.09
C ALA A 62 -9.41 -2.69 -28.22
N GLY A 63 -9.74 -2.38 -29.49
CA GLY A 63 -9.25 -3.12 -30.64
C GLY A 63 -7.74 -2.98 -30.86
N ASN A 64 -7.20 -1.79 -30.56
CA ASN A 64 -5.76 -1.49 -30.62
C ASN A 64 -5.36 -0.77 -29.32
N PRO A 65 -5.14 -1.49 -28.23
CA PRO A 65 -4.80 -0.86 -26.96
C PRO A 65 -3.43 -0.18 -27.03
N LEU A 66 -3.29 0.95 -26.34
CA LEU A 66 -2.04 1.73 -26.33
C LEU A 66 -0.97 1.13 -25.40
N ALA A 67 -1.38 0.30 -24.44
CA ALA A 67 -0.47 -0.37 -23.51
C ALA A 67 -0.53 -1.89 -23.68
N SER A 68 0.56 -2.57 -23.40
CA SER A 68 0.52 -4.02 -23.15
C SER A 68 -0.23 -4.26 -21.84
N TYR A 69 -1.06 -5.29 -21.79
CA TYR A 69 -2.06 -5.47 -20.74
C TYR A 69 -2.13 -6.92 -20.23
N GLY A 70 -2.39 -7.06 -18.95
CA GLY A 70 -2.54 -8.35 -18.29
C GLY A 70 -2.90 -8.21 -16.83
N LYS A 71 -2.87 -9.31 -16.10
CA LYS A 71 -3.07 -9.34 -14.65
C LYS A 71 -1.98 -10.13 -13.96
N MET A 72 -1.74 -9.81 -12.70
CA MET A 72 -0.70 -10.46 -11.89
C MET A 72 -1.33 -11.13 -10.67
N ALA A 73 -0.84 -12.32 -10.30
CA ALA A 73 -1.21 -13.02 -9.09
C ALA A 73 -0.23 -12.69 -7.97
N GLU A 74 -0.71 -12.44 -6.77
CA GLU A 74 0.14 -12.30 -5.59
C GLU A 74 0.62 -13.67 -5.11
N ARG A 75 1.92 -13.83 -4.90
CA ARG A 75 2.55 -15.04 -4.33
C ARG A 75 2.86 -14.93 -2.85
N SER A 76 2.83 -13.74 -2.32
CA SER A 76 3.01 -13.52 -0.89
C SER A 76 1.81 -14.05 -0.11
N SER A 77 2.05 -14.52 1.12
CA SER A 77 1.02 -15.14 1.98
C SER A 77 0.26 -14.10 2.80
N ALA A 78 -0.11 -12.99 2.19
CA ALA A 78 -0.88 -11.91 2.78
C ALA A 78 -1.61 -11.15 1.68
N LYS A 79 -2.45 -10.19 2.06
CA LYS A 79 -3.21 -9.34 1.16
C LYS A 79 -3.16 -7.86 1.56
N ASP A 80 -2.10 -7.47 2.28
CA ASP A 80 -1.96 -6.10 2.77
C ASP A 80 -1.06 -5.24 1.88
N THR A 81 -1.30 -3.93 1.92
CA THR A 81 -0.56 -2.91 1.14
C THR A 81 0.95 -3.08 1.22
N THR A 82 1.49 -3.39 2.42
CA THR A 82 2.94 -3.52 2.61
C THR A 82 3.50 -4.67 1.81
N VAL A 83 2.84 -5.82 1.87
CA VAL A 83 3.30 -7.04 1.22
C VAL A 83 3.11 -6.95 -0.30
N GLY A 84 2.00 -6.42 -0.78
CA GLY A 84 1.74 -6.19 -2.19
C GLY A 84 2.80 -5.28 -2.83
N HIS A 85 3.08 -4.13 -2.22
CA HIS A 85 4.13 -3.22 -2.69
C HIS A 85 5.52 -3.84 -2.65
N TRP A 86 5.85 -4.62 -1.61
CA TRP A 86 7.14 -5.32 -1.57
C TRP A 86 7.27 -6.33 -2.71
N GLU A 87 6.18 -7.06 -3.01
CA GLU A 87 6.21 -8.03 -4.09
C GLU A 87 6.31 -7.34 -5.45
N LEU A 88 5.59 -6.23 -5.69
CA LEU A 88 5.76 -5.40 -6.88
C LEU A 88 7.22 -4.98 -7.10
N MET A 89 7.93 -4.70 -5.99
CA MET A 89 9.35 -4.31 -6.04
C MET A 89 10.33 -5.48 -5.84
N GLY A 90 9.85 -6.74 -5.96
CA GLY A 90 10.69 -7.95 -6.05
C GLY A 90 10.93 -8.70 -4.75
N VAL A 91 10.17 -8.44 -3.69
CA VAL A 91 10.31 -9.15 -2.40
C VAL A 91 9.06 -9.94 -2.06
N ILE A 92 9.07 -11.24 -2.37
CA ILE A 92 7.97 -12.17 -2.05
C ILE A 92 8.08 -12.60 -0.58
N LYS A 93 7.03 -12.38 0.20
CA LYS A 93 6.90 -12.75 1.61
C LYS A 93 6.07 -14.02 1.77
N ARG A 94 6.75 -15.15 1.97
CA ARG A 94 6.11 -16.47 2.04
C ARG A 94 5.44 -16.81 3.37
N LYS A 95 5.76 -16.10 4.44
CA LYS A 95 5.14 -16.27 5.76
C LYS A 95 4.35 -15.03 6.10
N PRO A 96 3.10 -15.15 6.56
CA PRO A 96 2.33 -13.99 6.99
C PRO A 96 3.04 -13.25 8.13
N PHE A 97 2.64 -12.03 8.39
CA PHE A 97 3.06 -11.32 9.58
C PHE A 97 2.42 -11.99 10.83
N PRO A 98 3.11 -11.98 11.98
CA PRO A 98 2.53 -12.51 13.21
C PRO A 98 1.38 -11.62 13.69
N THR A 99 0.31 -12.23 14.18
CA THR A 99 -0.81 -11.58 14.86
C THR A 99 -0.88 -11.99 16.33
N TYR A 100 -1.51 -11.18 17.16
CA TYR A 100 -1.52 -11.35 18.61
C TYR A 100 -2.94 -11.22 19.18
N PRO A 101 -3.82 -12.20 18.94
CA PRO A 101 -5.23 -12.14 19.36
C PRO A 101 -5.43 -12.11 20.89
N ASN A 102 -4.40 -12.44 21.66
CA ASN A 102 -4.42 -12.40 23.12
C ASN A 102 -3.44 -11.37 23.72
N GLY A 103 -2.99 -10.39 22.91
CA GLY A 103 -1.93 -9.46 23.30
C GLY A 103 -0.53 -10.04 23.11
N PHE A 104 0.48 -9.20 23.27
CA PHE A 104 1.88 -9.57 23.07
C PHE A 104 2.43 -10.36 24.27
N PRO A 105 3.31 -11.36 24.04
CA PRO A 105 3.91 -12.14 25.10
C PRO A 105 4.89 -11.30 25.94
N GLU A 106 5.15 -11.76 27.17
CA GLU A 106 6.06 -11.09 28.11
C GLU A 106 7.47 -10.89 27.55
N GLU A 107 7.95 -11.81 26.71
CA GLU A 107 9.26 -11.68 26.02
C GLU A 107 9.37 -10.43 25.11
N ILE A 108 8.24 -9.80 24.78
CA ILE A 108 8.17 -8.50 24.06
C ILE A 108 7.88 -7.37 25.02
N ILE A 109 6.92 -7.57 25.92
CA ILE A 109 6.42 -6.50 26.81
C ILE A 109 7.47 -6.10 27.86
N GLU A 110 8.13 -7.05 28.52
CA GLU A 110 9.12 -6.74 29.55
C GLU A 110 10.35 -5.98 29.01
N PRO A 111 10.99 -6.39 27.89
CA PRO A 111 12.02 -5.56 27.27
C PRO A 111 11.54 -4.19 26.84
N PHE A 112 10.29 -4.06 26.39
CA PHE A 112 9.72 -2.78 26.01
C PHE A 112 9.56 -1.85 27.21
N LYS A 113 8.91 -2.32 28.31
CA LYS A 113 8.76 -1.58 29.57
C LYS A 113 10.11 -1.10 30.10
N LYS A 114 11.10 -2.01 30.14
CA LYS A 114 12.47 -1.68 30.58
C LYS A 114 13.11 -0.59 29.74
N ALA A 115 12.94 -0.67 28.41
CA ALA A 115 13.57 0.27 27.48
C ALA A 115 12.94 1.67 27.53
N ILE A 116 11.61 1.76 27.71
CA ILE A 116 10.90 3.03 27.86
C ILE A 116 10.92 3.57 29.29
N LYS A 117 11.40 2.78 30.26
CA LYS A 117 11.46 3.09 31.71
C LYS A 117 10.08 3.45 32.30
N ARG A 118 9.03 2.82 31.81
CA ARG A 118 7.64 2.97 32.27
C ARG A 118 6.93 1.63 32.20
N ASP A 119 5.91 1.46 33.02
CA ASP A 119 4.94 0.38 32.82
C ASP A 119 4.01 0.71 31.66
N ILE A 120 3.12 -0.19 31.28
CA ILE A 120 2.16 -0.02 30.21
C ILE A 120 0.74 -0.30 30.71
N LEU A 121 -0.25 0.21 30.01
CA LEU A 121 -1.65 -0.15 30.15
C LEU A 121 -2.10 -0.98 28.94
N GLY A 122 -3.07 -1.84 29.12
CA GLY A 122 -3.74 -2.59 28.05
C GLY A 122 -3.02 -3.90 27.71
N ASN A 123 -2.28 -3.96 26.59
CA ASN A 123 -1.75 -5.15 25.94
C ASN A 123 -2.86 -6.15 25.55
N ILE A 124 -3.94 -5.64 24.97
CA ILE A 124 -5.11 -6.41 24.52
C ILE A 124 -5.48 -6.04 23.06
N PRO A 125 -6.21 -6.92 22.35
CA PRO A 125 -6.84 -6.54 21.10
C PRO A 125 -8.00 -5.57 21.36
N ALA A 126 -8.02 -4.44 20.67
CA ALA A 126 -9.08 -3.44 20.80
C ALA A 126 -9.14 -2.48 19.60
N SER A 127 -10.30 -1.85 19.42
CA SER A 127 -10.36 -0.67 18.55
C SER A 127 -9.69 0.52 19.25
N GLY A 128 -9.00 1.36 18.46
CA GLY A 128 -8.28 2.48 19.05
C GLY A 128 -9.18 3.56 19.65
N THR A 129 -10.45 3.67 19.26
CA THR A 129 -11.42 4.57 19.88
C THR A 129 -11.92 4.03 21.22
N GLU A 130 -12.16 2.72 21.30
CA GLU A 130 -12.63 2.10 22.54
C GLU A 130 -11.53 2.03 23.61
N ILE A 131 -10.29 1.71 23.23
CA ILE A 131 -9.21 1.60 24.20
C ILE A 131 -8.83 2.93 24.87
N ILE A 132 -8.89 4.04 24.12
CA ILE A 132 -8.64 5.36 24.71
C ILE A 132 -9.78 5.79 25.64
N LYS A 133 -11.04 5.42 25.37
CA LYS A 133 -12.15 5.63 26.30
C LYS A 133 -11.96 4.83 27.59
N MET A 134 -11.51 3.57 27.44
CA MET A 134 -11.34 2.63 28.58
C MET A 134 -10.17 3.02 29.47
N LEU A 135 -9.01 3.35 28.90
CA LEU A 135 -7.74 3.50 29.62
C LEU A 135 -7.17 4.92 29.62
N GLY A 136 -7.81 5.87 28.92
CA GLY A 136 -7.28 7.22 28.76
C GLY A 136 -7.13 7.99 30.07
N GLU A 137 -8.09 7.87 30.99
CA GLU A 137 -8.03 8.51 32.31
C GLU A 137 -6.90 7.93 33.18
N GLU A 138 -6.76 6.60 33.20
CA GLU A 138 -5.68 5.93 33.92
C GLU A 138 -4.31 6.28 33.31
N HIS A 139 -4.21 6.35 31.97
CA HIS A 139 -3.03 6.81 31.28
C HIS A 139 -2.60 8.22 31.73
N MET A 140 -3.55 9.17 31.78
CA MET A 140 -3.25 10.54 32.22
C MET A 140 -2.78 10.60 33.67
N ARG A 141 -3.34 9.74 34.55
CA ARG A 141 -2.97 9.66 35.98
C ARG A 141 -1.60 9.01 36.20
N THR A 142 -1.27 7.96 35.43
CA THR A 142 -0.06 7.15 35.66
C THR A 142 1.11 7.56 34.80
N GLY A 143 0.87 8.15 33.65
CA GLY A 143 1.86 8.39 32.60
C GLY A 143 2.31 7.13 31.86
N TYR A 144 1.59 6.01 32.02
CA TYR A 144 1.90 4.74 31.32
C TYR A 144 1.26 4.73 29.94
N PRO A 145 2.02 4.48 28.85
CA PRO A 145 1.44 4.39 27.51
C PRO A 145 0.48 3.21 27.38
N ILE A 146 -0.55 3.38 26.54
CA ILE A 146 -1.53 2.32 26.27
C ILE A 146 -1.04 1.50 25.09
N VAL A 147 -0.69 0.23 25.32
CA VAL A 147 -0.29 -0.75 24.28
C VAL A 147 -1.50 -1.58 23.90
N TYR A 148 -1.73 -1.77 22.60
CA TYR A 148 -2.80 -2.62 22.10
C TYR A 148 -2.51 -3.12 20.69
N THR A 149 -3.30 -4.08 20.24
CA THR A 149 -3.25 -4.63 18.88
C THR A 149 -4.64 -4.66 18.24
N SER A 150 -4.75 -5.18 17.05
CA SER A 150 -6.02 -5.45 16.36
C SER A 150 -5.92 -6.81 15.65
N ALA A 151 -6.86 -7.13 14.78
CA ALA A 151 -6.78 -8.33 13.92
C ALA A 151 -5.56 -8.29 13.00
N ASP A 152 -5.11 -7.08 12.63
CA ASP A 152 -3.91 -6.87 11.82
C ASP A 152 -2.62 -7.17 12.61
N SER A 153 -1.52 -7.32 11.86
CA SER A 153 -0.18 -7.46 12.42
C SER A 153 0.40 -6.11 12.85
N VAL A 154 -0.10 -5.56 13.95
CA VAL A 154 0.26 -4.22 14.42
C VAL A 154 0.54 -4.18 15.91
N PHE A 155 1.55 -3.39 16.31
CA PHE A 155 1.81 -2.98 17.69
C PHE A 155 1.46 -1.49 17.79
N GLN A 156 0.42 -1.15 18.53
CA GLN A 156 -0.06 0.21 18.61
C GLN A 156 0.19 0.79 20.00
N ILE A 157 0.61 2.05 20.06
CA ILE A 157 0.84 2.78 21.29
C ILE A 157 -0.02 4.03 21.27
N ALA A 158 -1.02 4.13 22.13
CA ALA A 158 -1.80 5.34 22.31
C ALA A 158 -1.29 6.13 23.51
N ALA A 159 -1.25 7.46 23.37
CA ALA A 159 -0.88 8.37 24.43
C ALA A 159 -1.57 9.75 24.28
N HIS A 160 -1.99 10.33 25.38
CA HIS A 160 -2.49 11.69 25.45
C HIS A 160 -1.34 12.68 25.27
N GLU A 161 -1.47 13.63 24.36
CA GLU A 161 -0.36 14.50 23.95
C GLU A 161 0.20 15.39 25.09
N GLU A 162 -0.63 15.74 26.07
CA GLU A 162 -0.19 16.49 27.26
C GLU A 162 0.50 15.61 28.32
N THR A 163 0.29 14.27 28.28
CA THR A 163 0.89 13.32 29.22
C THR A 163 2.19 12.74 28.67
N ILE A 164 2.18 12.31 27.42
CA ILE A 164 3.34 11.85 26.64
C ILE A 164 3.31 12.60 25.31
N PRO A 165 4.16 13.61 25.13
CA PRO A 165 4.22 14.37 23.89
C PRO A 165 4.48 13.48 22.66
N PRO A 166 3.97 13.84 21.47
CA PRO A 166 4.13 13.02 20.25
C PRO A 166 5.58 12.62 19.96
N GLU A 167 6.55 13.49 20.19
CA GLU A 167 7.97 13.18 19.98
C GLU A 167 8.48 12.08 20.92
N GLU A 168 8.00 12.03 22.15
CA GLU A 168 8.33 10.94 23.09
C GLU A 168 7.63 9.66 22.68
N LEU A 169 6.36 9.71 22.28
CA LEU A 169 5.61 8.59 21.77
C LEU A 169 6.29 7.98 20.53
N TYR A 170 6.79 8.82 19.60
CA TYR A 170 7.53 8.33 18.43
C TYR A 170 8.85 7.63 18.82
N LYS A 171 9.55 8.11 19.87
CA LYS A 171 10.73 7.40 20.39
C LYS A 171 10.35 6.03 20.95
N MET A 172 9.24 5.91 21.68
CA MET A 172 8.71 4.62 22.16
C MET A 172 8.39 3.68 20.99
N CYS A 173 7.75 4.17 19.93
CA CYS A 173 7.47 3.36 18.74
C CYS A 173 8.75 2.88 18.05
N LYS A 174 9.78 3.70 17.96
CA LYS A 174 11.09 3.28 17.43
C LYS A 174 11.76 2.22 18.31
N ILE A 175 11.59 2.27 19.61
CA ILE A 175 12.06 1.24 20.56
C ILE A 175 11.30 -0.06 20.31
N ALA A 176 9.97 -0.02 20.27
CA ALA A 176 9.14 -1.18 19.96
C ALA A 176 9.54 -1.81 18.61
N ARG A 177 9.73 -0.99 17.55
CA ARG A 177 10.17 -1.48 16.22
C ARG A 177 11.50 -2.24 16.29
N ARG A 178 12.44 -1.82 17.14
CA ARG A 178 13.73 -2.51 17.32
C ARG A 178 13.63 -3.82 18.08
N ILE A 179 12.66 -3.96 18.99
CA ILE A 179 12.39 -5.18 19.76
C ILE A 179 11.63 -6.20 18.90
N LEU A 180 10.63 -5.76 18.14
CA LEU A 180 9.75 -6.59 17.33
C LEU A 180 10.46 -7.10 16.06
N LYS A 181 11.28 -8.15 16.22
CA LYS A 181 12.09 -8.78 15.16
C LYS A 181 11.86 -10.29 15.08
N GLY A 182 12.32 -10.92 13.99
CA GLY A 182 12.27 -12.36 13.78
C GLY A 182 10.82 -12.88 13.79
N LYS A 183 10.50 -13.81 14.70
CA LYS A 183 9.14 -14.36 14.84
C LYS A 183 8.10 -13.34 15.29
N HIS A 184 8.52 -12.21 15.87
CA HIS A 184 7.67 -11.13 16.36
C HIS A 184 7.68 -9.89 15.46
N ALA A 185 8.19 -10.01 14.25
CA ALA A 185 8.27 -8.91 13.29
C ALA A 185 6.88 -8.54 12.74
N VAL A 186 6.07 -7.82 13.55
CA VAL A 186 4.78 -7.27 13.09
C VAL A 186 4.98 -6.30 11.93
N GLY A 187 3.99 -6.20 11.05
CA GLY A 187 4.06 -5.34 9.87
C GLY A 187 4.28 -3.88 10.21
N ARG A 188 3.57 -3.36 11.22
CA ARG A 188 3.66 -1.94 11.62
C ARG A 188 3.69 -1.77 13.14
N VAL A 189 4.45 -0.77 13.59
CA VAL A 189 4.30 -0.16 14.92
C VAL A 189 3.67 1.21 14.71
N ILE A 190 2.60 1.53 15.44
CA ILE A 190 1.79 2.72 15.16
C ILE A 190 1.71 3.60 16.40
N ALA A 191 2.12 4.85 16.26
CA ALA A 191 1.85 5.90 17.24
C ALA A 191 0.43 6.43 17.05
N ARG A 192 -0.36 6.45 18.13
CA ARG A 192 -1.74 6.91 18.17
C ARG A 192 -1.92 8.02 19.19
N PRO A 193 -1.47 9.25 18.91
CA PRO A 193 -1.71 10.38 19.80
C PRO A 193 -3.22 10.67 19.91
N PHE A 194 -3.63 11.11 21.09
CA PHE A 194 -5.01 11.54 21.32
C PHE A 194 -5.06 12.76 22.28
N LEU A 195 -6.18 13.45 22.29
CA LEU A 195 -6.49 14.58 23.15
C LEU A 195 -7.90 14.44 23.72
N GLY A 196 -8.32 15.40 24.54
CA GLY A 196 -9.64 15.46 25.14
C GLY A 196 -9.60 15.23 26.65
N LYS A 197 -10.77 14.97 27.22
CA LYS A 197 -10.98 14.73 28.66
C LYS A 197 -11.69 13.39 28.87
N PRO A 198 -11.68 12.83 30.08
CA PRO A 198 -12.47 11.64 30.38
C PRO A 198 -13.91 11.77 29.86
N GLY A 199 -14.35 10.77 29.09
CA GLY A 199 -15.64 10.75 28.39
C GLY A 199 -15.67 11.39 27.01
N SER A 200 -14.65 12.16 26.61
CA SER A 200 -14.59 12.86 25.31
C SER A 200 -13.21 12.82 24.63
N PHE A 201 -12.48 11.72 24.80
CA PHE A 201 -11.21 11.52 24.12
C PHE A 201 -11.39 11.36 22.63
N TYR A 202 -10.48 11.93 21.83
CA TYR A 202 -10.43 11.80 20.37
C TYR A 202 -9.00 11.69 19.86
N ARG A 203 -8.81 10.94 18.78
CA ARG A 203 -7.51 10.79 18.11
C ARG A 203 -7.16 12.05 17.34
N THR A 204 -5.87 12.40 17.37
CA THR A 204 -5.35 13.52 16.59
C THR A 204 -4.79 13.05 15.24
N GLU A 205 -4.50 13.98 14.35
CA GLU A 205 -3.89 13.72 13.03
C GLU A 205 -2.41 13.35 13.12
N ARG A 206 -1.78 13.42 14.30
CA ARG A 206 -0.36 13.13 14.53
C ARG A 206 -0.06 11.63 14.61
N ARG A 207 -0.91 10.80 14.00
CA ARG A 207 -0.61 9.38 13.80
C ARG A 207 0.69 9.24 13.01
N LYS A 208 1.53 8.27 13.42
CA LYS A 208 2.74 7.92 12.68
C LYS A 208 2.95 6.41 12.69
N ASP A 209 3.14 5.86 11.50
CA ASP A 209 3.40 4.45 11.31
C ASP A 209 4.92 4.23 11.16
N PHE A 210 5.42 3.17 11.80
CA PHE A 210 6.80 2.70 11.73
C PHE A 210 6.75 1.28 11.14
N SER A 211 6.84 1.22 9.83
CA SER A 211 6.74 -0.03 9.09
C SER A 211 7.96 -0.92 9.30
N LEU A 212 7.79 -2.21 9.08
CA LEU A 212 8.92 -3.11 8.93
C LEU A 212 9.52 -2.84 7.55
N PRO A 213 10.85 -2.63 7.46
CA PRO A 213 11.47 -2.50 6.14
C PRO A 213 11.47 -3.85 5.40
N PRO A 214 11.53 -3.83 4.04
CA PRO A 214 11.66 -5.06 3.26
C PRO A 214 12.80 -5.94 3.79
N PRO A 215 12.58 -7.26 3.95
CA PRO A 215 13.56 -8.16 4.56
C PRO A 215 14.76 -8.45 3.66
N ARG A 216 14.70 -8.05 2.39
CA ARG A 216 15.74 -8.22 1.37
C ARG A 216 15.79 -6.98 0.49
N PRO A 217 16.89 -6.75 -0.25
CA PRO A 217 16.97 -5.68 -1.24
C PRO A 217 15.84 -5.82 -2.29
N THR A 218 15.19 -4.71 -2.57
CA THR A 218 14.21 -4.54 -3.64
C THR A 218 14.89 -4.06 -4.92
N ILE A 219 14.15 -3.97 -6.02
CA ILE A 219 14.67 -3.32 -7.25
C ILE A 219 15.02 -1.84 -6.99
N LEU A 220 14.34 -1.18 -6.05
CA LEU A 220 14.65 0.20 -5.65
C LEU A 220 16.05 0.29 -5.02
N ASP A 221 16.39 -0.64 -4.10
CA ASP A 221 17.74 -0.69 -3.49
C ASP A 221 18.82 -0.97 -4.54
N ILE A 222 18.54 -1.86 -5.47
CA ILE A 222 19.46 -2.26 -6.55
C ILE A 222 19.69 -1.07 -7.48
N ALA A 223 18.62 -0.39 -7.91
CA ALA A 223 18.69 0.79 -8.78
C ALA A 223 19.45 1.95 -8.10
N LYS A 224 19.11 2.24 -6.84
CA LYS A 224 19.82 3.25 -6.04
C LYS A 224 21.32 2.96 -5.92
N LYS A 225 21.67 1.69 -5.67
CA LYS A 225 23.08 1.28 -5.58
C LYS A 225 23.82 1.41 -6.92
N ALA A 226 23.10 1.27 -8.02
CA ALA A 226 23.64 1.46 -9.39
C ALA A 226 23.72 2.95 -9.81
N GLY A 227 23.31 3.88 -8.95
CA GLY A 227 23.37 5.33 -9.22
C GLY A 227 22.10 5.92 -9.82
N TYR A 228 21.05 5.13 -10.00
CA TYR A 228 19.76 5.62 -10.48
C TYR A 228 19.02 6.42 -9.39
N THR A 229 18.27 7.41 -9.83
CA THR A 229 17.32 8.12 -8.98
C THR A 229 16.11 7.22 -8.69
N THR A 230 15.67 7.20 -7.43
CA THR A 230 14.49 6.47 -6.99
C THR A 230 13.60 7.41 -6.19
N ILE A 231 12.44 7.74 -6.71
CA ILE A 231 11.53 8.74 -6.15
C ILE A 231 10.32 8.04 -5.55
N ALA A 232 10.03 8.31 -4.27
CA ALA A 232 8.79 7.93 -3.62
C ALA A 232 7.83 9.12 -3.62
N ILE A 233 6.59 8.94 -4.08
CA ILE A 233 5.52 9.93 -3.92
C ILE A 233 4.44 9.36 -3.01
N GLY A 234 4.16 10.06 -1.90
CA GLY A 234 3.17 9.69 -0.91
C GLY A 234 3.58 8.53 0.00
N LYS A 235 2.59 7.71 0.35
CA LYS A 235 2.66 6.62 1.37
C LYS A 235 3.74 5.57 1.09
N VAL A 236 4.17 5.41 -0.16
CA VAL A 236 5.18 4.39 -0.52
C VAL A 236 6.49 4.56 0.24
N TYR A 237 6.88 5.78 0.61
CA TYR A 237 8.07 6.00 1.43
C TYR A 237 7.98 5.28 2.78
N ASP A 238 6.83 5.38 3.45
CA ASP A 238 6.60 4.74 4.74
C ASP A 238 6.43 3.22 4.62
N ILE A 239 5.83 2.73 3.52
CA ILE A 239 5.67 1.30 3.23
C ILE A 239 7.03 0.59 3.17
N PHE A 240 8.05 1.26 2.66
CA PHE A 240 9.41 0.73 2.56
C PHE A 240 10.33 1.19 3.71
N ASP A 241 9.82 1.90 4.73
CA ASP A 241 10.63 2.52 5.79
C ASP A 241 11.78 3.38 5.21
N GLY A 242 11.50 4.09 4.11
CA GLY A 242 12.44 4.92 3.36
C GLY A 242 13.52 4.17 2.60
N LYS A 243 13.58 2.82 2.68
CA LYS A 243 14.60 2.02 1.99
C LYS A 243 14.43 2.06 0.48
N GLY A 244 15.57 2.12 -0.19
CA GLY A 244 15.64 2.09 -1.64
C GLY A 244 15.35 3.43 -2.32
N PHE A 245 14.86 4.46 -1.62
CA PHE A 245 14.59 5.77 -2.20
C PHE A 245 15.75 6.76 -2.03
N THR A 246 15.96 7.57 -3.07
CA THR A 246 16.86 8.73 -3.05
C THR A 246 16.10 10.02 -2.72
N HIS A 247 14.82 10.10 -3.12
CA HIS A 247 13.96 11.27 -2.91
C HIS A 247 12.60 10.84 -2.37
N HIS A 248 12.02 11.68 -1.54
CA HIS A 248 10.66 11.53 -1.02
C HIS A 248 9.88 12.83 -1.24
N ILE A 249 8.73 12.71 -1.88
CA ILE A 249 7.79 13.79 -2.13
C ILE A 249 6.50 13.41 -1.35
N PRO A 250 6.24 14.06 -0.21
CA PRO A 250 5.03 13.79 0.56
C PRO A 250 3.76 14.14 -0.23
N SER A 251 2.71 13.34 -0.06
CA SER A 251 1.35 13.64 -0.52
C SER A 251 0.34 12.88 0.33
N GLY A 252 -0.86 13.44 0.50
CA GLY A 252 -1.90 12.92 1.38
C GLY A 252 -3.19 12.50 0.67
N SER A 253 -3.31 12.71 -0.64
CA SER A 253 -4.51 12.37 -1.43
C SER A 253 -4.14 11.96 -2.85
N ASN A 254 -5.08 11.33 -3.57
CA ASN A 254 -4.89 10.99 -4.99
C ASN A 254 -4.61 12.24 -5.82
N ARG A 255 -5.36 13.31 -5.62
CA ARG A 255 -5.21 14.56 -6.36
C ARG A 255 -3.81 15.15 -6.19
N GLU A 256 -3.38 15.29 -4.95
CA GLU A 256 -2.04 15.80 -4.66
C GLU A 256 -0.94 14.90 -5.23
N THR A 257 -1.12 13.57 -5.13
CA THR A 257 -0.17 12.59 -5.71
C THR A 257 -0.07 12.74 -7.22
N MET A 258 -1.19 12.88 -7.92
CA MET A 258 -1.22 13.09 -9.38
C MET A 258 -0.49 14.39 -9.77
N ASP A 259 -0.73 15.49 -9.05
CA ASP A 259 -0.04 16.77 -9.31
C ASP A 259 1.48 16.61 -9.07
N LYS A 260 1.89 15.92 -7.99
CA LYS A 260 3.32 15.66 -7.68
C LYS A 260 4.00 14.74 -8.70
N ILE A 261 3.29 13.79 -9.28
CA ILE A 261 3.81 12.97 -10.39
C ILE A 261 4.18 13.87 -11.58
N ILE A 262 3.30 14.79 -11.99
CA ILE A 262 3.57 15.71 -13.09
C ILE A 262 4.73 16.65 -12.76
N GLU A 263 4.80 17.17 -11.54
CA GLU A 263 5.93 18.00 -11.09
C GLU A 263 7.27 17.24 -11.17
N ALA A 264 7.29 15.98 -10.71
CA ALA A 264 8.48 15.13 -10.76
C ALA A 264 8.89 14.79 -12.20
N LEU A 265 7.93 14.52 -13.09
CA LEU A 265 8.19 14.21 -14.50
C LEU A 265 8.72 15.41 -15.30
N LYS A 266 8.56 16.64 -14.83
CA LYS A 266 9.16 17.84 -15.43
C LYS A 266 10.65 18.02 -15.11
N GLN A 267 11.14 17.27 -14.10
CA GLN A 267 12.54 17.34 -13.70
C GLN A 267 13.40 16.37 -14.51
N ASP A 268 14.71 16.63 -14.54
CA ASP A 268 15.69 15.77 -15.22
C ASP A 268 16.23 14.72 -14.23
N TRP A 269 15.93 13.45 -14.48
CA TRP A 269 16.40 12.31 -13.70
C TRP A 269 16.28 11.00 -14.50
N ASP A 270 17.07 10.03 -14.10
CA ASP A 270 17.06 8.66 -14.62
C ASP A 270 16.72 7.69 -13.50
N GLY A 271 15.83 6.73 -13.74
CA GLY A 271 15.55 5.67 -12.78
C GLY A 271 14.07 5.38 -12.56
N ILE A 272 13.63 5.29 -11.31
CA ILE A 272 12.30 4.77 -10.93
C ILE A 272 11.56 5.81 -10.09
N LEU A 273 10.33 6.12 -10.50
CA LEU A 273 9.33 6.82 -9.70
C LEU A 273 8.25 5.82 -9.29
N LEU A 274 7.99 5.69 -7.99
CA LEU A 274 6.92 4.87 -7.44
C LEU A 274 5.94 5.77 -6.70
N ALA A 275 4.67 5.75 -7.12
CA ALA A 275 3.59 6.53 -6.53
C ALA A 275 2.39 5.64 -6.19
N ASN A 276 1.73 5.92 -5.05
CA ASN A 276 0.53 5.22 -4.61
C ASN A 276 -0.64 6.21 -4.49
N LEU A 277 -1.73 5.92 -5.21
CA LEU A 277 -2.99 6.65 -5.12
C LEU A 277 -3.82 6.03 -4.00
N VAL A 278 -3.68 6.56 -2.81
CA VAL A 278 -4.10 5.96 -1.54
C VAL A 278 -5.60 6.07 -1.24
N ASP A 279 -6.31 7.02 -1.86
CA ASP A 279 -7.72 7.29 -1.52
C ASP A 279 -8.64 6.14 -1.91
N PHE A 280 -8.30 5.38 -2.95
CA PHE A 280 -9.07 4.21 -3.39
C PHE A 280 -9.30 3.23 -2.24
N ASP A 281 -8.23 2.87 -1.54
CA ASP A 281 -8.26 1.99 -0.38
C ASP A 281 -8.77 2.72 0.87
N MET A 282 -8.09 3.82 1.24
CA MET A 282 -8.27 4.47 2.53
C MET A 282 -9.63 5.15 2.70
N LEU A 283 -10.16 5.81 1.65
CA LEU A 283 -11.40 6.57 1.72
C LEU A 283 -12.61 5.76 1.23
N TYR A 284 -12.41 4.81 0.30
CA TYR A 284 -13.53 4.16 -0.38
C TYR A 284 -13.58 2.65 -0.16
N GLY A 285 -12.48 1.91 -0.38
CA GLY A 285 -12.41 0.46 -0.19
C GLY A 285 -12.78 0.05 1.23
N HIS A 286 -12.02 0.48 2.22
CA HIS A 286 -12.26 0.21 3.64
C HIS A 286 -13.56 0.81 4.21
N ARG A 287 -14.31 1.56 3.42
CA ARG A 287 -15.58 2.19 3.83
C ARG A 287 -16.79 1.69 3.07
N ASN A 288 -16.59 0.66 2.23
CA ASN A 288 -17.65 0.11 1.40
C ASN A 288 -18.38 1.20 0.60
N ASP A 289 -17.61 2.12 -0.02
CA ASP A 289 -18.11 3.21 -0.84
C ASP A 289 -17.78 2.99 -2.33
N PRO A 290 -18.56 2.19 -3.05
CA PRO A 290 -18.35 1.93 -4.48
C PRO A 290 -18.54 3.16 -5.35
N ILE A 291 -19.36 4.13 -4.90
CA ILE A 291 -19.58 5.38 -5.63
C ILE A 291 -18.32 6.25 -5.56
N GLY A 292 -17.77 6.44 -4.37
CA GLY A 292 -16.50 7.17 -4.16
C GLY A 292 -15.34 6.50 -4.90
N PHE A 293 -15.26 5.16 -4.87
CA PHE A 293 -14.24 4.40 -5.60
C PHE A 293 -14.32 4.64 -7.11
N ALA A 294 -15.51 4.60 -7.69
CA ALA A 294 -15.73 4.85 -9.11
C ALA A 294 -15.42 6.32 -9.51
N ASN A 295 -15.77 7.28 -8.65
CA ASN A 295 -15.42 8.69 -8.87
C ASN A 295 -13.90 8.89 -8.87
N ALA A 296 -13.17 8.24 -7.97
CA ALA A 296 -11.71 8.28 -7.94
C ALA A 296 -11.09 7.63 -9.20
N LEU A 297 -11.68 6.52 -9.71
CA LEU A 297 -11.27 5.92 -10.98
C LEU A 297 -11.47 6.90 -12.14
N LYS A 298 -12.61 7.58 -12.16
CA LYS A 298 -12.89 8.58 -13.20
C LYS A 298 -11.92 9.77 -13.12
N GLU A 299 -11.60 10.26 -11.92
CA GLU A 299 -10.62 11.33 -11.75
C GLU A 299 -9.24 10.91 -12.26
N PHE A 300 -8.82 9.67 -11.98
CA PHE A 300 -7.59 9.11 -12.51
C PHE A 300 -7.64 8.94 -14.04
N ASP A 301 -8.77 8.49 -14.59
CA ASP A 301 -8.96 8.36 -16.02
C ASP A 301 -8.86 9.72 -16.73
N ASP A 302 -9.48 10.77 -16.16
CA ASP A 302 -9.42 12.14 -16.69
C ASP A 302 -7.99 12.73 -16.59
N PHE A 303 -7.17 12.26 -15.66
CA PHE A 303 -5.77 12.65 -15.50
C PHE A 303 -4.83 11.99 -16.54
N LEU A 304 -5.17 10.80 -17.03
CA LEU A 304 -4.30 10.01 -17.92
C LEU A 304 -3.78 10.73 -19.15
N PRO A 305 -4.54 11.55 -19.90
CA PRO A 305 -4.01 12.29 -21.04
C PRO A 305 -2.83 13.19 -20.66
N THR A 306 -2.93 13.90 -19.54
CA THR A 306 -1.85 14.76 -19.02
C THR A 306 -0.63 13.93 -18.60
N LEU A 307 -0.86 12.78 -17.97
CA LEU A 307 0.21 11.87 -17.58
C LEU A 307 0.94 11.29 -18.80
N LEU A 308 0.21 10.84 -19.82
CA LEU A 308 0.80 10.27 -21.03
C LEU A 308 1.59 11.31 -21.84
N GLU A 309 1.18 12.57 -21.80
CA GLU A 309 1.94 13.67 -22.37
C GLU A 309 3.24 13.90 -21.60
N ALA A 310 3.17 13.98 -20.26
CA ALA A 310 4.32 14.21 -19.38
C ALA A 310 5.35 13.08 -19.41
N ILE A 311 4.88 11.81 -19.54
CA ILE A 311 5.76 10.64 -19.63
C ILE A 311 6.52 10.62 -20.97
N GLY A 312 5.93 11.09 -22.05
CA GLY A 312 6.58 11.18 -23.36
C GLY A 312 7.02 9.80 -23.90
N ASP A 313 8.31 9.66 -24.19
CA ASP A 313 8.93 8.42 -24.69
C ASP A 313 9.43 7.50 -23.55
N ASP A 314 9.30 7.91 -22.29
CA ASP A 314 9.63 7.11 -21.11
C ASP A 314 8.59 6.01 -20.86
N ILE A 315 8.71 5.34 -19.73
CA ILE A 315 7.94 4.12 -19.43
C ILE A 315 6.95 4.38 -18.30
N LEU A 316 5.71 3.93 -18.49
CA LEU A 316 4.65 3.96 -17.48
C LEU A 316 4.12 2.55 -17.22
N PHE A 317 4.09 2.18 -15.94
CA PHE A 317 3.32 1.05 -15.43
C PHE A 317 2.16 1.56 -14.57
N ILE A 318 0.95 1.02 -14.79
CA ILE A 318 -0.21 1.22 -13.95
C ILE A 318 -0.60 -0.15 -13.41
N THR A 319 -0.73 -0.27 -12.09
CA THR A 319 -1.06 -1.53 -11.42
C THR A 319 -1.78 -1.25 -10.10
N ALA A 320 -2.07 -2.30 -9.34
CA ALA A 320 -2.51 -2.23 -7.94
C ALA A 320 -1.61 -3.13 -7.08
N ASP A 321 -1.76 -3.06 -5.77
CA ASP A 321 -0.99 -3.84 -4.80
C ASP A 321 -1.82 -4.96 -4.15
N HIS A 322 -3.14 -4.86 -4.17
CA HIS A 322 -4.13 -5.86 -3.72
C HIS A 322 -5.51 -5.49 -4.28
N GLY A 323 -6.56 -6.20 -3.88
CA GLY A 323 -7.95 -5.80 -4.03
C GLY A 323 -8.49 -5.17 -2.74
N CYS A 324 -9.53 -4.35 -2.84
CA CYS A 324 -10.31 -3.84 -1.72
C CYS A 324 -11.74 -3.56 -2.19
N ASP A 325 -12.52 -4.62 -2.34
CA ASP A 325 -13.83 -4.57 -2.99
C ASP A 325 -14.87 -3.86 -2.12
N PRO A 326 -15.30 -2.64 -2.48
CA PRO A 326 -16.20 -1.84 -1.66
C PRO A 326 -17.65 -2.34 -1.69
N THR A 327 -17.96 -3.37 -2.48
CA THR A 327 -19.30 -3.94 -2.61
C THR A 327 -19.53 -5.16 -1.74
N THR A 328 -18.46 -5.70 -1.13
CA THR A 328 -18.54 -6.83 -0.20
C THR A 328 -18.90 -6.37 1.22
N PRO A 329 -19.41 -7.25 2.09
CA PRO A 329 -19.64 -6.90 3.50
C PRO A 329 -18.35 -6.64 4.30
N SER A 330 -17.21 -7.14 3.81
CA SER A 330 -15.89 -6.91 4.43
C SER A 330 -15.44 -5.46 4.24
N THR A 331 -14.75 -4.93 5.22
CA THR A 331 -14.03 -3.65 5.12
C THR A 331 -12.53 -3.87 5.05
N ASP A 332 -12.07 -5.09 4.80
CA ASP A 332 -10.66 -5.46 4.69
C ASP A 332 -10.25 -5.57 3.22
N HIS A 333 -8.94 -5.61 2.98
CA HIS A 333 -8.39 -5.91 1.65
C HIS A 333 -8.91 -7.25 1.14
N SER A 334 -8.97 -7.44 -0.16
CA SER A 334 -9.39 -8.69 -0.80
C SER A 334 -8.25 -9.34 -1.59
N ARG A 335 -8.23 -10.69 -1.55
CA ARG A 335 -7.24 -11.53 -2.21
C ARG A 335 -7.53 -11.65 -3.71
N GLU A 336 -7.05 -10.69 -4.48
CA GLU A 336 -7.36 -10.55 -5.90
C GLU A 336 -6.11 -10.55 -6.79
N TYR A 337 -6.31 -10.87 -8.07
CA TYR A 337 -5.39 -10.44 -9.11
C TYR A 337 -5.37 -8.92 -9.18
N VAL A 338 -4.24 -8.35 -9.58
CA VAL A 338 -4.11 -6.93 -9.86
C VAL A 338 -3.87 -6.68 -11.35
N PRO A 339 -4.37 -5.57 -11.92
CA PRO A 339 -4.11 -5.23 -13.31
C PRO A 339 -2.64 -4.86 -13.52
N ILE A 340 -2.14 -5.05 -14.72
CA ILE A 340 -0.88 -4.48 -15.18
C ILE A 340 -1.05 -3.90 -16.58
N LEU A 341 -0.82 -2.61 -16.70
CA LEU A 341 -0.75 -1.89 -17.96
C LEU A 341 0.68 -1.37 -18.13
N PHE A 342 1.32 -1.72 -19.23
CA PHE A 342 2.67 -1.30 -19.59
C PHE A 342 2.62 -0.42 -20.84
N TYR A 343 2.82 0.87 -20.67
CA TYR A 343 2.81 1.85 -21.74
C TYR A 343 4.21 2.39 -22.02
N GLN A 344 4.57 2.45 -23.29
CA GLN A 344 5.70 3.19 -23.82
C GLN A 344 5.31 3.68 -25.21
N ARG A 345 5.43 5.00 -25.45
CA ARG A 345 5.12 5.57 -26.75
C ARG A 345 5.92 4.85 -27.85
N LYS A 346 5.31 4.61 -28.99
CA LYS A 346 5.92 3.89 -30.14
C LYS A 346 6.22 2.40 -29.94
N ARG A 347 5.91 1.81 -28.79
CA ARG A 347 5.99 0.36 -28.59
C ARG A 347 4.65 -0.28 -28.96
N GLU A 348 4.71 -1.37 -29.73
CA GLU A 348 3.53 -2.21 -29.97
C GLU A 348 3.05 -2.82 -28.67
N SER A 349 1.74 -2.72 -28.44
CA SER A 349 1.08 -3.37 -27.30
C SER A 349 0.84 -4.84 -27.58
N HIS A 350 0.89 -5.67 -26.54
CA HIS A 350 0.58 -7.09 -26.63
C HIS A 350 -0.01 -7.60 -25.31
N PRO A 351 -0.77 -8.71 -25.34
CA PRO A 351 -1.25 -9.36 -24.15
C PRO A 351 -0.07 -9.88 -23.30
N LEU A 352 -0.03 -9.50 -22.02
CA LEU A 352 0.94 -10.02 -21.04
C LEU A 352 0.44 -11.30 -20.38
N GLY A 353 -0.85 -11.63 -20.56
CA GLY A 353 -1.52 -12.76 -19.94
C GLY A 353 -1.64 -12.64 -18.42
N THR A 354 -1.76 -13.79 -17.76
CA THR A 354 -1.78 -13.85 -16.28
C THR A 354 -0.38 -14.15 -15.77
N ARG A 355 0.19 -13.17 -15.06
CA ARG A 355 1.52 -13.29 -14.45
C ARG A 355 1.42 -14.07 -13.13
N LYS A 356 2.45 -14.87 -12.82
CA LYS A 356 2.47 -15.74 -11.65
C LYS A 356 2.86 -15.03 -10.34
N THR A 357 3.32 -13.79 -10.42
CA THR A 357 3.77 -12.99 -9.28
C THR A 357 3.80 -11.50 -9.65
N PHE A 358 3.54 -10.63 -8.68
CA PHE A 358 3.75 -9.20 -8.83
C PHE A 358 5.24 -8.85 -9.06
N ALA A 359 6.16 -9.72 -8.62
CA ALA A 359 7.60 -9.53 -8.79
C ALA A 359 8.06 -9.56 -10.26
N ASP A 360 7.23 -10.01 -11.21
CA ASP A 360 7.50 -9.91 -12.63
C ASP A 360 7.65 -8.45 -13.09
N LEU A 361 6.98 -7.50 -12.42
CA LEU A 361 7.16 -6.06 -12.62
C LEU A 361 8.59 -5.64 -12.25
N ALA A 362 9.06 -6.00 -11.05
CA ALA A 362 10.44 -5.68 -10.64
C ALA A 362 11.48 -6.29 -11.58
N GLY A 363 11.23 -7.51 -12.06
CA GLY A 363 12.08 -8.16 -13.05
C GLY A 363 12.11 -7.43 -14.39
N THR A 364 10.97 -6.89 -14.82
CA THR A 364 10.85 -6.09 -16.03
C THR A 364 11.61 -4.78 -15.89
N ILE A 365 11.46 -4.10 -14.75
CA ILE A 365 12.22 -2.88 -14.44
C ILE A 365 13.72 -3.16 -14.41
N ALA A 366 14.15 -4.28 -13.81
CA ALA A 366 15.56 -4.68 -13.79
C ALA A 366 16.11 -4.87 -15.20
N LEU A 367 15.37 -5.54 -16.08
CA LEU A 367 15.76 -5.73 -17.47
C LEU A 367 15.88 -4.39 -18.23
N LEU A 368 14.89 -3.51 -18.07
CA LEU A 368 14.88 -2.18 -18.69
C LEU A 368 16.07 -1.30 -18.28
N LEU A 369 16.50 -1.39 -17.03
CA LEU A 369 17.62 -0.62 -16.48
C LEU A 369 18.96 -1.40 -16.57
N ASN A 370 18.97 -2.58 -17.16
CA ASN A 370 20.13 -3.46 -17.23
C ASN A 370 20.73 -3.77 -15.83
N LEU A 371 19.86 -4.10 -14.89
CA LEU A 371 20.18 -4.40 -13.50
C LEU A 371 19.97 -5.89 -13.18
N PRO A 372 20.61 -6.42 -12.14
CA PRO A 372 20.35 -7.79 -11.68
C PRO A 372 18.93 -7.95 -11.15
N LEU A 373 18.34 -9.13 -11.38
CA LEU A 373 17.00 -9.47 -10.91
C LEU A 373 16.97 -9.52 -9.38
N PRO A 374 15.99 -8.88 -8.72
CA PRO A 374 15.86 -8.90 -7.26
C PRO A 374 15.42 -10.26 -6.72
N THR A 375 14.75 -11.07 -7.55
CA THR A 375 14.26 -12.41 -7.20
C THR A 375 14.05 -13.26 -8.45
N ARG A 376 13.66 -14.53 -8.29
CA ARG A 376 13.18 -15.36 -9.41
C ARG A 376 11.82 -14.84 -9.88
N CYS A 377 11.79 -14.22 -11.03
CA CYS A 377 10.63 -13.67 -11.71
C CYS A 377 10.79 -13.84 -13.21
N THR A 378 9.73 -13.61 -13.96
CA THR A 378 9.72 -13.67 -15.42
C THR A 378 9.39 -12.30 -15.98
N PRO A 379 10.37 -11.50 -16.43
CA PRO A 379 10.10 -10.25 -17.12
C PRO A 379 9.11 -10.45 -18.28
N PHE A 380 8.32 -9.43 -18.58
CA PHE A 380 7.29 -9.49 -19.62
C PHE A 380 7.62 -8.58 -20.83
N LEU A 381 8.93 -8.46 -21.15
CA LEU A 381 9.44 -7.78 -22.34
C LEU A 381 9.94 -8.78 -23.36
#